data_14cf9613f68196f0152a0411293a4ead
#
_entry.id   14cf9613f68196f0152a0411293a4ead
#
_cell.length_a   1.000
_cell.length_b   1.000
_cell.length_c   1.000
_cell.angle_alpha   90.00
_cell.angle_beta   90.00
_cell.angle_gamma   90.00
#
_symmetry.space_group_name_H-M   'P 1'
#
loop_
_entity.id
_entity.type
_entity.pdbx_description
1 polymer ?
#
loop_
_entity_poly.entity_id
_entity_poly.type
_entity_poly.pdbx_seq_one_letter_code
_entity_poly.pdbx_strand_id
1 'polypeptide(L)'
;MSEISRLGMEFGEHVQKVTYALLMGGTPRSLSEMERKVREALLRLGRFLLGAWLRLQDEPYPPSVMACRCGGQAHYQGRREGELFTLQGKVPYQRAYYLCPACHQGTYPLDERLGLRPGQISAELESLIGMTGALITFAKGSELFEQLTLVGISPQSMDKATQSMGHEMLRQEEEWCQASQDGLLLRRQERAAKDERRLYGALDATKVHTYEHESATDEGWRDLKVGAWFEAEALPPETPEEEWDIRAKNTTYFCDF
;
A
#
# COMPACT_ATOMS: atom_id res chain seq x y z
N MET A 1 -20.68 -30.18 -10.01
CA MET A 1 -20.95 -28.82 -9.51
C MET A 1 -19.68 -28.03 -9.67
N SER A 2 -19.72 -26.85 -10.32
CA SER A 2 -18.52 -26.03 -10.53
C SER A 2 -18.01 -25.49 -9.18
N GLU A 3 -16.71 -25.20 -9.09
CA GLU A 3 -16.11 -24.61 -7.87
C GLU A 3 -16.77 -23.26 -7.52
N ILE A 4 -17.10 -22.46 -8.54
CA ILE A 4 -17.85 -21.20 -8.38
C ILE A 4 -19.22 -21.44 -7.74
N SER A 5 -19.95 -22.49 -8.16
CA SER A 5 -21.26 -22.81 -7.57
C SER A 5 -21.14 -23.22 -6.11
N ARG A 6 -20.09 -23.96 -5.75
CA ARG A 6 -19.81 -24.34 -4.37
C ARG A 6 -19.49 -23.11 -3.51
N LEU A 7 -18.60 -22.23 -3.99
CA LEU A 7 -18.27 -20.98 -3.31
C LEU A 7 -19.48 -20.06 -3.14
N GLY A 8 -20.38 -20.01 -4.13
CA GLY A 8 -21.64 -19.26 -4.02
C GLY A 8 -22.52 -19.76 -2.89
N MET A 9 -22.62 -21.08 -2.69
CA MET A 9 -23.34 -21.65 -1.56
C MET A 9 -22.65 -21.38 -0.22
N GLU A 10 -21.34 -21.59 -0.13
CA GLU A 10 -20.54 -21.27 1.06
C GLU A 10 -20.68 -19.79 1.44
N PHE A 11 -20.71 -18.88 0.46
CA PHE A 11 -20.93 -17.46 0.67
C PHE A 11 -22.32 -17.18 1.21
N GLY A 12 -23.37 -17.80 0.61
CA GLY A 12 -24.74 -17.68 1.08
C GLY A 12 -24.90 -18.08 2.55
N GLU A 13 -24.31 -19.22 2.94
CA GLU A 13 -24.29 -19.66 4.34
C GLU A 13 -23.53 -18.68 5.23
N HIS A 14 -22.40 -18.13 4.75
CA HIS A 14 -21.61 -17.17 5.51
C HIS A 14 -22.38 -15.86 5.72
N VAL A 15 -23.06 -15.35 4.69
CA VAL A 15 -23.94 -14.18 4.77
C VAL A 15 -25.04 -14.41 5.79
N GLN A 16 -25.72 -15.57 5.77
CA GLN A 16 -26.76 -15.89 6.76
C GLN A 16 -26.20 -15.86 8.18
N LYS A 17 -25.04 -16.49 8.43
CA LYS A 17 -24.40 -16.51 9.75
C LYS A 17 -24.04 -15.10 10.24
N VAL A 18 -23.45 -14.27 9.37
CA VAL A 18 -23.07 -12.89 9.72
C VAL A 18 -24.30 -12.03 9.97
N THR A 19 -25.33 -12.14 9.13
CA THR A 19 -26.60 -11.42 9.29
C THR A 19 -27.31 -11.83 10.57
N TYR A 20 -27.40 -13.13 10.84
CA TYR A 20 -27.99 -13.63 12.07
C TYR A 20 -27.26 -13.10 13.31
N ALA A 21 -25.92 -13.18 13.32
CA ALA A 21 -25.11 -12.67 14.42
C ALA A 21 -25.27 -11.15 14.61
N LEU A 22 -25.40 -10.38 13.52
CA LEU A 22 -25.65 -8.95 13.54
C LEU A 22 -27.02 -8.63 14.16
N LEU A 23 -28.08 -9.28 13.70
CA LEU A 23 -29.45 -9.00 14.12
C LEU A 23 -29.78 -9.53 15.52
N MET A 24 -29.18 -10.69 15.91
CA MET A 24 -29.40 -11.34 17.21
C MET A 24 -28.38 -10.92 18.28
N GLY A 25 -27.38 -10.10 17.93
CA GLY A 25 -26.30 -9.65 18.82
C GLY A 25 -26.71 -8.62 19.87
N GLY A 26 -28.00 -8.53 20.22
CA GLY A 26 -28.56 -7.61 21.21
C GLY A 26 -29.07 -6.30 20.60
N THR A 27 -29.88 -5.58 21.39
CA THR A 27 -30.47 -4.30 20.94
C THR A 27 -29.42 -3.19 20.99
N PRO A 28 -29.07 -2.58 19.85
CA PRO A 28 -28.12 -1.45 19.85
C PRO A 28 -28.71 -0.25 20.57
N ARG A 29 -27.85 0.49 21.29
CA ARG A 29 -28.25 1.67 22.07
C ARG A 29 -28.23 2.97 21.27
N SER A 30 -27.58 2.97 20.11
CA SER A 30 -27.44 4.17 19.27
C SER A 30 -27.25 3.79 17.79
N LEU A 31 -27.49 4.75 16.89
CA LEU A 31 -27.19 4.61 15.48
C LEU A 31 -25.69 4.34 15.23
N SER A 32 -24.82 5.04 15.95
CA SER A 32 -23.36 4.84 15.83
C SER A 32 -22.93 3.40 16.20
N GLU A 33 -23.59 2.78 17.19
CA GLU A 33 -23.35 1.37 17.51
C GLU A 33 -23.83 0.45 16.37
N MET A 34 -24.98 0.78 15.75
CA MET A 34 -25.49 0.05 14.58
C MET A 34 -24.52 0.14 13.40
N GLU A 35 -24.07 1.34 13.08
CA GLU A 35 -23.09 1.58 11.99
C GLU A 35 -21.80 0.80 12.21
N ARG A 36 -21.25 0.82 13.41
CA ARG A 36 -20.04 0.07 13.75
C ARG A 36 -20.26 -1.44 13.59
N LYS A 37 -21.36 -1.99 14.09
CA LYS A 37 -21.68 -3.41 13.94
C LYS A 37 -21.84 -3.83 12.47
N VAL A 38 -22.46 -2.96 11.65
CA VAL A 38 -22.57 -3.21 10.21
C VAL A 38 -21.20 -3.21 9.54
N ARG A 39 -20.32 -2.24 9.86
CA ARG A 39 -18.94 -2.21 9.33
C ARG A 39 -18.15 -3.47 9.72
N GLU A 40 -18.23 -3.91 10.97
CA GLU A 40 -17.60 -5.16 11.43
C GLU A 40 -18.13 -6.40 10.66
N ALA A 41 -19.45 -6.44 10.40
CA ALA A 41 -20.06 -7.48 9.62
C ALA A 41 -19.57 -7.50 8.16
N LEU A 42 -19.48 -6.32 7.53
CA LEU A 42 -18.95 -6.17 6.18
C LEU A 42 -17.47 -6.59 6.08
N LEU A 43 -16.64 -6.28 7.08
CA LEU A 43 -15.27 -6.76 7.13
C LEU A 43 -15.19 -8.29 7.21
N ARG A 44 -16.09 -8.94 7.96
CA ARG A 44 -16.16 -10.42 8.01
C ARG A 44 -16.52 -11.01 6.65
N LEU A 45 -17.49 -10.41 5.95
CA LEU A 45 -17.87 -10.82 4.59
C LEU A 45 -16.73 -10.57 3.61
N GLY A 46 -16.06 -9.43 3.69
CA GLY A 46 -14.91 -9.08 2.85
C GLY A 46 -13.74 -10.06 3.02
N ARG A 47 -13.44 -10.47 4.25
CA ARG A 47 -12.42 -11.52 4.52
C ARG A 47 -12.78 -12.84 3.85
N PHE A 48 -14.02 -13.25 3.97
CA PHE A 48 -14.48 -14.49 3.32
C PHE A 48 -14.34 -14.40 1.80
N LEU A 49 -14.80 -13.29 1.18
CA LEU A 49 -14.73 -13.08 -0.26
C LEU A 49 -13.28 -13.05 -0.76
N LEU A 50 -12.40 -12.34 -0.06
CA LEU A 50 -10.99 -12.27 -0.44
C LEU A 50 -10.31 -13.63 -0.34
N GLY A 51 -10.55 -14.38 0.75
CA GLY A 51 -10.04 -15.73 0.92
C GLY A 51 -10.60 -16.71 -0.12
N ALA A 52 -11.88 -16.60 -0.47
CA ALA A 52 -12.51 -17.39 -1.51
C ALA A 52 -11.91 -17.06 -2.90
N TRP A 53 -11.69 -15.78 -3.19
CA TRP A 53 -11.08 -15.34 -4.44
C TRP A 53 -9.62 -15.82 -4.56
N LEU A 54 -8.85 -15.75 -3.50
CA LEU A 54 -7.49 -16.31 -3.46
C LEU A 54 -7.47 -17.81 -3.75
N ARG A 55 -8.46 -18.57 -3.21
CA ARG A 55 -8.61 -20.02 -3.52
C ARG A 55 -8.87 -20.26 -5.00
N LEU A 56 -9.69 -19.43 -5.66
CA LEU A 56 -9.95 -19.54 -7.09
C LEU A 56 -8.72 -19.19 -7.96
N GLN A 57 -7.77 -18.45 -7.41
CA GLN A 57 -6.53 -18.13 -8.12
C GLN A 57 -5.51 -19.27 -8.06
N ASP A 58 -5.62 -20.19 -7.11
CA ASP A 58 -4.71 -21.34 -7.02
C ASP A 58 -5.10 -22.42 -8.01
N GLU A 59 -4.12 -23.19 -8.51
CA GLU A 59 -4.36 -24.30 -9.44
C GLU A 59 -5.20 -25.39 -8.73
N PRO A 60 -6.40 -25.71 -9.21
CA PRO A 60 -7.25 -26.72 -8.57
C PRO A 60 -6.63 -28.11 -8.62
N TYR A 61 -5.89 -28.41 -9.70
CA TYR A 61 -5.18 -29.66 -9.93
C TYR A 61 -3.70 -29.38 -10.19
N PRO A 62 -2.92 -29.08 -9.12
CA PRO A 62 -1.53 -28.73 -9.28
C PRO A 62 -0.75 -29.90 -9.89
N PRO A 63 0.11 -29.63 -10.90
CA PRO A 63 0.93 -30.66 -11.51
C PRO A 63 1.86 -31.30 -10.47
N SER A 64 2.18 -32.59 -10.65
CA SER A 64 3.08 -33.30 -9.71
C SER A 64 4.50 -32.76 -9.68
N VAL A 65 4.92 -32.08 -10.77
CA VAL A 65 6.27 -31.55 -10.95
C VAL A 65 6.22 -30.21 -11.67
N MET A 66 7.09 -29.27 -11.29
CA MET A 66 7.30 -27.98 -11.96
C MET A 66 8.80 -27.67 -12.09
N ALA A 67 9.16 -26.77 -13.03
CA ALA A 67 10.53 -26.30 -13.16
C ALA A 67 10.96 -25.48 -11.92
N CYS A 68 12.18 -25.72 -11.43
CA CYS A 68 12.79 -24.93 -10.37
C CYS A 68 13.75 -23.89 -10.94
N ARG A 69 13.91 -22.77 -10.28
CA ARG A 69 14.87 -21.71 -10.66
C ARG A 69 16.32 -22.18 -10.74
N CYS A 70 16.68 -23.26 -10.04
CA CYS A 70 18.01 -23.85 -10.12
C CYS A 70 18.26 -24.73 -11.37
N GLY A 71 17.27 -24.87 -12.26
CA GLY A 71 17.29 -25.76 -13.42
C GLY A 71 16.83 -27.19 -13.13
N GLY A 72 16.60 -27.55 -11.86
CA GLY A 72 16.05 -28.84 -11.44
C GLY A 72 14.52 -28.88 -11.50
N GLN A 73 13.94 -29.92 -10.93
CA GLN A 73 12.50 -30.13 -10.84
C GLN A 73 12.03 -30.04 -9.38
N ALA A 74 11.01 -29.25 -9.13
CA ALA A 74 10.33 -29.17 -7.82
C ALA A 74 9.10 -30.08 -7.82
N HIS A 75 8.91 -30.86 -6.76
CA HIS A 75 7.83 -31.82 -6.62
C HIS A 75 6.75 -31.29 -5.69
N TYR A 76 5.50 -31.50 -6.07
CA TYR A 76 4.34 -31.14 -5.26
C TYR A 76 4.33 -31.88 -3.91
N GLN A 77 4.17 -31.12 -2.82
CA GLN A 77 4.18 -31.60 -1.45
C GLN A 77 2.85 -31.40 -0.71
N GLY A 78 1.81 -31.02 -1.44
CA GLY A 78 0.52 -30.73 -0.87
C GLY A 78 0.23 -29.23 -0.77
N ARG A 79 -0.90 -28.88 -0.13
CA ARG A 79 -1.29 -27.49 0.12
C ARG A 79 -0.80 -27.05 1.50
N ARG A 80 -0.41 -25.79 1.60
CA ARG A 80 0.01 -25.16 2.85
C ARG A 80 -0.83 -23.93 3.14
N GLU A 81 -1.12 -23.71 4.41
CA GLU A 81 -1.81 -22.51 4.87
C GLU A 81 -0.88 -21.30 4.87
N GLY A 82 -1.43 -20.14 4.55
CA GLY A 82 -0.84 -18.83 4.71
C GLY A 82 -1.86 -17.87 5.27
N GLU A 83 -1.40 -16.76 5.81
CA GLU A 83 -2.24 -15.68 6.32
C GLU A 83 -1.70 -14.36 5.78
N LEU A 84 -2.57 -13.49 5.30
CA LEU A 84 -2.26 -12.13 4.88
C LEU A 84 -2.93 -11.13 5.81
N PHE A 85 -2.23 -10.06 6.14
CA PHE A 85 -2.81 -8.89 6.79
C PHE A 85 -3.29 -7.92 5.73
N THR A 86 -4.58 -7.68 5.65
CA THR A 86 -5.22 -6.88 4.61
C THR A 86 -6.15 -5.82 5.20
N LEU A 87 -6.68 -4.92 4.38
CA LEU A 87 -7.74 -3.97 4.79
C LEU A 87 -9.02 -4.65 5.30
N GLN A 88 -9.18 -5.93 5.00
CA GLN A 88 -10.30 -6.73 5.55
C GLN A 88 -9.92 -7.41 6.89
N GLY A 89 -8.68 -7.19 7.37
CA GLY A 89 -8.08 -7.89 8.50
C GLY A 89 -7.29 -9.12 8.04
N LYS A 90 -7.11 -10.08 8.94
CA LYS A 90 -6.39 -11.33 8.67
C LYS A 90 -7.19 -12.25 7.75
N VAL A 91 -6.61 -12.61 6.60
CA VAL A 91 -7.20 -13.47 5.59
C VAL A 91 -6.39 -14.75 5.48
N PRO A 92 -6.90 -15.89 5.99
CA PRO A 92 -6.25 -17.17 5.77
C PRO A 92 -6.52 -17.66 4.34
N TYR A 93 -5.54 -18.32 3.74
CA TYR A 93 -5.65 -18.94 2.43
C TYR A 93 -4.79 -20.17 2.32
N GLN A 94 -5.08 -21.03 1.36
CA GLN A 94 -4.31 -22.23 1.06
C GLN A 94 -3.71 -22.11 -0.33
N ARG A 95 -2.49 -22.66 -0.51
CA ARG A 95 -1.79 -22.67 -1.78
C ARG A 95 -0.93 -23.91 -1.96
N ALA A 96 -0.71 -24.29 -3.22
CA ALA A 96 0.16 -25.41 -3.57
C ALA A 96 1.62 -25.13 -3.14
N TYR A 97 2.26 -26.13 -2.56
CA TYR A 97 3.65 -26.08 -2.14
C TYR A 97 4.48 -27.10 -2.91
N TYR A 98 5.62 -26.66 -3.42
CA TYR A 98 6.59 -27.49 -4.14
C TYR A 98 7.95 -27.43 -3.45
N LEU A 99 8.66 -28.55 -3.44
CA LEU A 99 10.01 -28.66 -2.91
C LEU A 99 10.94 -29.23 -4.00
N CYS A 100 12.05 -28.55 -4.24
CA CYS A 100 13.08 -29.04 -5.16
C CYS A 100 14.09 -29.91 -4.40
N PRO A 101 14.28 -31.20 -4.76
CA PRO A 101 15.24 -32.03 -4.09
C PRO A 101 16.70 -31.69 -4.42
N ALA A 102 16.96 -30.96 -5.52
CA ALA A 102 18.33 -30.60 -5.92
C ALA A 102 18.87 -29.40 -5.13
N CYS A 103 18.05 -28.36 -4.88
CA CYS A 103 18.47 -27.15 -4.16
C CYS A 103 17.79 -26.95 -2.81
N HIS A 104 16.88 -27.84 -2.44
CA HIS A 104 16.08 -27.80 -1.20
C HIS A 104 15.25 -26.51 -1.02
N GLN A 105 15.00 -25.79 -2.10
CA GLN A 105 14.16 -24.59 -2.08
C GLN A 105 12.68 -24.95 -2.21
N GLY A 106 11.88 -24.34 -1.34
CA GLY A 106 10.42 -24.41 -1.41
C GLY A 106 9.86 -23.28 -2.28
N THR A 107 8.83 -23.58 -3.07
CA THR A 107 8.18 -22.64 -3.97
C THR A 107 6.67 -22.67 -3.77
N TYR A 108 6.05 -21.49 -3.79
CA TYR A 108 4.62 -21.29 -3.75
C TYR A 108 4.19 -20.50 -5.00
N PRO A 109 3.76 -21.17 -6.08
CA PRO A 109 3.47 -20.51 -7.36
C PRO A 109 2.42 -19.40 -7.27
N LEU A 110 1.40 -19.56 -6.41
CA LEU A 110 0.39 -18.55 -6.17
C LEU A 110 1.01 -17.29 -5.56
N ASP A 111 1.84 -17.45 -4.53
CA ASP A 111 2.49 -16.34 -3.84
C ASP A 111 3.40 -15.56 -4.80
N GLU A 112 4.21 -16.27 -5.62
CA GLU A 112 5.07 -15.66 -6.61
C GLU A 112 4.29 -14.91 -7.69
N ARG A 113 3.20 -15.49 -8.19
CA ARG A 113 2.38 -14.89 -9.25
C ARG A 113 1.65 -13.63 -8.80
N LEU A 114 1.17 -13.61 -7.55
CA LEU A 114 0.39 -12.50 -6.99
C LEU A 114 1.23 -11.57 -6.10
N GLY A 115 2.54 -11.82 -5.95
CA GLY A 115 3.41 -11.05 -5.06
C GLY A 115 3.00 -11.14 -3.59
N LEU A 116 2.43 -12.28 -3.17
CA LEU A 116 1.97 -12.46 -1.80
C LEU A 116 3.15 -12.74 -0.86
N ARG A 117 3.09 -12.16 0.32
CA ARG A 117 4.09 -12.36 1.39
C ARG A 117 3.36 -12.83 2.65
N PRO A 118 3.21 -14.16 2.86
CA PRO A 118 2.52 -14.70 4.03
C PRO A 118 3.11 -14.20 5.34
N GLY A 119 2.24 -13.84 6.28
CA GLY A 119 2.62 -13.24 7.56
C GLY A 119 3.00 -11.76 7.47
N GLN A 120 2.95 -11.15 6.28
CA GLN A 120 3.19 -9.73 6.07
C GLN A 120 1.89 -8.97 5.75
N ILE A 121 2.01 -7.65 5.79
CA ILE A 121 0.95 -6.71 5.43
C ILE A 121 0.81 -6.70 3.90
N SER A 122 -0.41 -6.65 3.37
CA SER A 122 -0.65 -6.49 1.93
C SER A 122 -0.16 -5.13 1.45
N ALA A 123 0.26 -5.03 0.19
CA ALA A 123 0.79 -3.79 -0.37
C ALA A 123 -0.19 -2.61 -0.25
N GLU A 124 -1.49 -2.85 -0.45
CA GLU A 124 -2.53 -1.82 -0.28
C GLU A 124 -2.64 -1.34 1.17
N LEU A 125 -2.62 -2.27 2.14
CA LEU A 125 -2.64 -1.91 3.55
C LEU A 125 -1.35 -1.19 3.96
N GLU A 126 -0.18 -1.64 3.48
CA GLU A 126 1.11 -1.01 3.72
C GLU A 126 1.15 0.43 3.21
N SER A 127 0.64 0.67 2.00
CA SER A 127 0.54 2.01 1.41
C SER A 127 -0.31 2.96 2.26
N LEU A 128 -1.50 2.52 2.68
CA LEU A 128 -2.39 3.36 3.51
C LEU A 128 -1.81 3.64 4.89
N ILE A 129 -1.15 2.65 5.50
CA ILE A 129 -0.47 2.82 6.79
C ILE A 129 0.70 3.81 6.63
N GLY A 130 1.52 3.66 5.59
CA GLY A 130 2.66 4.52 5.30
C GLY A 130 2.23 5.97 5.06
N MET A 131 1.19 6.19 4.24
CA MET A 131 0.62 7.53 4.04
C MET A 131 0.11 8.16 5.34
N THR A 132 -0.57 7.36 6.20
CA THR A 132 -1.05 7.85 7.50
C THR A 132 0.12 8.25 8.39
N GLY A 133 1.16 7.40 8.47
CA GLY A 133 2.35 7.65 9.26
C GLY A 133 3.21 8.83 8.78
N ALA A 134 3.15 9.16 7.49
CA ALA A 134 3.79 10.35 6.95
C ALA A 134 3.09 11.66 7.32
N LEU A 135 1.79 11.61 7.67
CA LEU A 135 1.01 12.80 7.97
C LEU A 135 0.91 13.13 9.46
N ILE A 136 0.95 12.12 10.33
CA ILE A 136 0.75 12.28 11.78
C ILE A 136 1.66 11.34 12.57
N THR A 137 1.86 11.62 13.86
CA THR A 137 2.69 10.75 14.72
C THR A 137 2.16 9.32 14.76
N PHE A 138 3.04 8.33 14.78
CA PHE A 138 2.68 6.91 14.70
C PHE A 138 1.68 6.46 15.78
N ALA A 139 1.77 7.00 17.00
CA ALA A 139 0.82 6.68 18.06
C ALA A 139 -0.60 7.15 17.71
N LYS A 140 -0.77 8.42 17.33
CA LYS A 140 -2.07 8.97 16.91
C LYS A 140 -2.56 8.38 15.60
N GLY A 141 -1.63 8.10 14.68
CA GLY A 141 -1.93 7.45 13.40
C GLY A 141 -2.50 6.06 13.57
N SER A 142 -1.92 5.27 14.48
CA SER A 142 -2.41 3.93 14.83
C SER A 142 -3.85 3.97 15.36
N GLU A 143 -4.15 4.87 16.30
CA GLU A 143 -5.49 5.05 16.85
C GLU A 143 -6.50 5.50 15.78
N LEU A 144 -6.14 6.51 15.00
CA LEU A 144 -7.01 7.04 13.93
C LEU A 144 -7.26 5.99 12.84
N PHE A 145 -6.22 5.26 12.45
CA PHE A 145 -6.33 4.21 11.44
C PHE A 145 -7.31 3.11 11.89
N GLU A 146 -7.21 2.66 13.12
CA GLU A 146 -8.13 1.67 13.68
C GLU A 146 -9.57 2.19 13.74
N GLN A 147 -9.78 3.44 14.13
CA GLN A 147 -11.11 4.06 14.14
C GLN A 147 -11.72 4.14 12.74
N LEU A 148 -10.92 4.48 11.71
CA LEU A 148 -11.38 4.64 10.34
C LEU A 148 -11.61 3.29 9.64
N THR A 149 -10.71 2.32 9.84
CA THR A 149 -10.70 1.06 9.08
C THR A 149 -11.21 -0.13 9.87
N LEU A 150 -11.29 -0.07 11.18
CA LEU A 150 -11.50 -1.19 12.12
C LEU A 150 -10.38 -2.26 12.04
N VAL A 151 -9.24 -1.91 11.47
CA VAL A 151 -8.05 -2.75 11.41
C VAL A 151 -7.01 -2.17 12.35
N GLY A 152 -6.70 -2.88 13.44
CA GLY A 152 -5.72 -2.47 14.43
C GLY A 152 -4.29 -2.67 13.89
N ILE A 153 -3.50 -1.61 13.93
CA ILE A 153 -2.08 -1.59 13.57
C ILE A 153 -1.30 -0.98 14.72
N SER A 154 -0.17 -1.58 15.12
CA SER A 154 0.65 -0.99 16.16
C SER A 154 1.44 0.24 15.66
N PRO A 155 1.76 1.21 16.52
CA PRO A 155 2.63 2.34 16.16
C PRO A 155 3.96 1.90 15.54
N GLN A 156 4.55 0.82 16.05
CA GLN A 156 5.79 0.25 15.52
C GLN A 156 5.62 -0.36 14.11
N SER A 157 4.45 -0.96 13.82
CA SER A 157 4.16 -1.46 12.46
C SER A 157 3.93 -0.31 11.49
N MET A 158 3.32 0.79 11.96
CA MET A 158 3.14 2.01 11.18
C MET A 158 4.49 2.65 10.84
N ASP A 159 5.38 2.79 11.81
CA ASP A 159 6.75 3.27 11.61
C ASP A 159 7.48 2.46 10.53
N LYS A 160 7.50 1.13 10.67
CA LYS A 160 8.14 0.24 9.68
C LYS A 160 7.55 0.37 8.27
N ALA A 161 6.22 0.46 8.15
CA ALA A 161 5.57 0.62 6.85
C ALA A 161 5.90 1.99 6.22
N THR A 162 5.94 3.04 7.04
CA THR A 162 6.32 4.39 6.57
C THR A 162 7.77 4.45 6.10
N GLN A 163 8.69 3.84 6.85
CA GLN A 163 10.10 3.74 6.45
C GLN A 163 10.27 2.91 5.18
N SER A 164 9.58 1.75 5.08
CA SER A 164 9.60 0.91 3.88
C SER A 164 9.14 1.67 2.64
N MET A 165 8.06 2.43 2.75
CA MET A 165 7.55 3.28 1.68
C MET A 165 8.55 4.39 1.32
N GLY A 166 9.15 5.04 2.31
CA GLY A 166 10.17 6.08 2.11
C GLY A 166 11.39 5.55 1.35
N HIS A 167 11.93 4.40 1.75
CA HIS A 167 13.04 3.76 1.05
C HIS A 167 12.70 3.40 -0.41
N GLU A 168 11.49 2.90 -0.66
CA GLU A 168 11.06 2.59 -2.02
C GLU A 168 10.92 3.85 -2.89
N MET A 169 10.41 4.95 -2.33
CA MET A 169 10.34 6.24 -3.01
C MET A 169 11.74 6.78 -3.36
N LEU A 170 12.69 6.73 -2.42
CA LEU A 170 14.08 7.13 -2.67
C LEU A 170 14.73 6.28 -3.77
N ARG A 171 14.53 4.96 -3.75
CA ARG A 171 15.03 4.08 -4.80
C ARG A 171 14.45 4.44 -6.17
N GLN A 172 13.16 4.74 -6.26
CA GLN A 172 12.53 5.18 -7.51
C GLN A 172 13.07 6.52 -7.99
N GLU A 173 13.32 7.45 -7.07
CA GLU A 173 13.92 8.75 -7.38
C GLU A 173 15.33 8.59 -7.93
N GLU A 174 16.16 7.75 -7.31
CA GLU A 174 17.51 7.44 -7.80
C GLU A 174 17.46 6.84 -9.22
N GLU A 175 16.55 5.92 -9.49
CA GLU A 175 16.35 5.34 -10.82
C GLU A 175 15.95 6.40 -11.86
N TRP A 176 15.06 7.34 -11.48
CA TRP A 176 14.67 8.45 -12.36
C TRP A 176 15.80 9.43 -12.60
N CYS A 177 16.58 9.75 -11.58
CA CYS A 177 17.76 10.59 -11.71
C CYS A 177 18.78 9.95 -12.67
N GLN A 178 19.05 8.66 -12.51
CA GLN A 178 19.94 7.92 -13.39
C GLN A 178 19.41 7.89 -14.84
N ALA A 179 18.12 7.55 -15.03
CA ALA A 179 17.50 7.56 -16.36
C ALA A 179 17.51 8.95 -17.01
N SER A 180 17.43 10.02 -16.22
CA SER A 180 17.55 11.41 -16.70
C SER A 180 18.96 11.71 -17.15
N GLN A 181 20.00 11.32 -16.38
CA GLN A 181 21.41 11.49 -16.75
C GLN A 181 21.74 10.71 -18.04
N ASP A 182 21.17 9.54 -18.24
CA ASP A 182 21.32 8.74 -19.46
C ASP A 182 20.56 9.33 -20.67
N GLY A 183 19.88 10.47 -20.51
CA GLY A 183 19.14 11.17 -21.56
C GLY A 183 17.86 10.46 -22.02
N LEU A 184 17.44 9.40 -21.34
CA LEU A 184 16.24 8.63 -21.72
C LEU A 184 14.93 9.41 -21.46
N LEU A 185 14.88 10.20 -20.40
CA LEU A 185 13.73 11.03 -20.08
C LEU A 185 13.64 12.27 -20.96
N LEU A 186 14.79 12.88 -21.33
CA LEU A 186 14.85 14.05 -22.22
C LEU A 186 14.26 13.75 -23.60
N ARG A 187 14.50 12.56 -24.15
CA ARG A 187 13.93 12.14 -25.45
C ARG A 187 12.40 11.96 -25.40
N ARG A 188 11.82 11.67 -24.24
CA ARG A 188 10.37 11.65 -24.05
C ARG A 188 9.77 13.04 -23.97
N GLN A 189 10.46 13.97 -23.34
CA GLN A 189 10.03 15.36 -23.17
C GLN A 189 10.18 16.19 -24.44
N GLU A 190 11.17 15.95 -25.28
CA GLU A 190 11.31 16.60 -26.59
C GLU A 190 10.09 16.35 -27.51
N ARG A 191 9.39 15.23 -27.34
CA ARG A 191 8.14 14.94 -28.06
C ARG A 191 6.92 15.67 -27.48
N ALA A 192 6.97 16.08 -26.22
CA ALA A 192 5.91 16.82 -25.53
C ALA A 192 6.10 18.34 -25.60
N ALA A 193 7.27 18.84 -25.97
CA ALA A 193 7.67 20.25 -25.92
C ALA A 193 7.09 21.15 -27.04
N LYS A 194 5.88 20.87 -27.51
CA LYS A 194 5.08 21.86 -28.27
C LYS A 194 4.22 22.75 -27.39
N ASP A 195 4.36 22.64 -26.07
CA ASP A 195 3.54 23.37 -25.12
C ASP A 195 4.33 24.59 -24.61
N GLU A 196 3.78 25.78 -24.80
CA GLU A 196 4.39 27.07 -24.40
C GLU A 196 4.33 27.33 -22.89
N ARG A 197 3.91 26.35 -22.08
CA ARG A 197 3.82 26.47 -20.63
C ARG A 197 5.19 26.71 -20.00
N ARG A 198 5.28 27.71 -19.12
CA ARG A 198 6.48 28.01 -18.36
C ARG A 198 6.46 27.24 -17.05
N LEU A 199 7.57 26.58 -16.75
CA LEU A 199 7.82 25.94 -15.47
C LEU A 199 8.62 26.89 -14.58
N TYR A 200 8.16 27.12 -13.37
CA TYR A 200 8.82 27.95 -12.36
C TYR A 200 9.41 27.05 -11.28
N GLY A 201 10.55 27.43 -10.75
CA GLY A 201 11.19 26.76 -9.62
C GLY A 201 11.33 27.71 -8.44
N ALA A 202 11.04 27.22 -7.25
CA ALA A 202 11.32 27.89 -5.99
C ALA A 202 12.16 26.96 -5.12
N LEU A 203 13.13 27.54 -4.39
CA LEU A 203 13.98 26.80 -3.46
C LEU A 203 14.07 27.60 -2.16
N ASP A 204 13.85 26.91 -1.04
CA ASP A 204 14.01 27.45 0.31
C ASP A 204 14.75 26.44 1.19
N ALA A 205 15.24 26.89 2.33
CA ALA A 205 15.93 26.03 3.28
C ALA A 205 15.42 26.32 4.70
N THR A 206 15.19 25.25 5.45
CA THR A 206 14.81 25.32 6.86
C THR A 206 15.64 24.37 7.69
N LYS A 207 15.65 24.56 9.01
CA LYS A 207 16.31 23.64 9.92
C LYS A 207 15.29 22.70 10.53
N VAL A 208 15.61 21.41 10.51
CA VAL A 208 14.82 20.36 11.16
C VAL A 208 15.68 19.64 12.19
N HIS A 209 15.06 19.22 13.26
CA HIS A 209 15.70 18.41 14.30
C HIS A 209 15.50 16.93 13.98
N THR A 210 16.60 16.21 13.82
CA THR A 210 16.58 14.76 13.58
C THR A 210 16.93 14.01 14.84
N TYR A 211 16.49 12.75 14.93
CA TYR A 211 16.86 11.85 16.05
C TYR A 211 18.21 11.15 15.83
N GLU A 212 18.76 11.24 14.63
CA GLU A 212 20.07 10.68 14.31
C GLU A 212 21.15 11.71 14.61
N HIS A 213 22.13 11.33 15.42
CA HIS A 213 23.26 12.14 15.79
C HIS A 213 24.54 11.52 15.26
N GLU A 214 25.35 12.30 14.54
CA GLU A 214 26.62 11.85 13.99
C GLU A 214 27.71 11.73 15.06
N SER A 215 27.57 12.44 16.17
CA SER A 215 28.48 12.42 17.31
C SER A 215 27.79 12.79 18.62
N ALA A 216 28.42 12.56 19.74
CA ALA A 216 27.90 12.92 21.08
C ALA A 216 27.71 14.44 21.29
N THR A 217 28.31 15.28 20.44
CA THR A 217 28.19 16.74 20.48
C THR A 217 27.26 17.28 19.40
N ASP A 218 26.69 16.41 18.58
CA ASP A 218 25.75 16.78 17.53
C ASP A 218 24.37 17.10 18.14
N GLU A 219 23.91 18.33 17.95
CA GLU A 219 22.61 18.80 18.42
C GLU A 219 21.44 18.28 17.58
N GLY A 220 21.71 17.49 16.55
CA GLY A 220 20.67 16.87 15.69
C GLY A 220 19.97 17.84 14.75
N TRP A 221 20.45 19.08 14.60
CA TRP A 221 19.90 20.02 13.65
C TRP A 221 20.51 19.83 12.25
N ARG A 222 19.64 19.67 11.25
CA ARG A 222 20.02 19.53 9.84
C ARG A 222 19.36 20.60 9.00
N ASP A 223 20.07 21.05 7.95
CA ASP A 223 19.50 21.94 6.95
C ASP A 223 18.68 21.10 5.96
N LEU A 224 17.38 21.32 5.94
CA LEU A 224 16.47 20.73 4.96
C LEU A 224 16.24 21.76 3.84
N LYS A 225 16.64 21.41 2.63
CA LYS A 225 16.35 22.18 1.42
C LYS A 225 15.02 21.71 0.86
N VAL A 226 14.09 22.63 0.68
CA VAL A 226 12.77 22.36 0.11
C VAL A 226 12.64 23.13 -1.18
N GLY A 227 12.29 22.45 -2.25
CA GLY A 227 12.04 23.08 -3.52
C GLY A 227 10.67 22.70 -4.08
N ALA A 228 10.22 23.50 -5.01
CA ALA A 228 8.97 23.24 -5.74
C ALA A 228 9.13 23.60 -7.21
N TRP A 229 8.58 22.76 -8.08
CA TRP A 229 8.34 23.09 -9.49
C TRP A 229 6.86 23.28 -9.69
N PHE A 230 6.44 24.35 -10.38
CA PHE A 230 5.04 24.65 -10.62
C PHE A 230 4.85 25.42 -11.93
N GLU A 231 3.65 25.28 -12.49
CA GLU A 231 3.16 26.12 -13.56
C GLU A 231 2.47 27.34 -12.92
N ALA A 232 2.58 28.52 -13.52
CA ALA A 232 1.88 29.71 -13.05
C ALA A 232 0.66 30.00 -13.95
N GLU A 233 -0.48 30.23 -13.33
CA GLU A 233 -1.67 30.74 -13.99
C GLU A 233 -1.93 32.15 -13.49
N ALA A 234 -2.00 33.08 -14.44
CA ALA A 234 -2.39 34.46 -14.16
C ALA A 234 -3.90 34.61 -14.29
N LEU A 235 -4.56 34.97 -13.21
CA LEU A 235 -5.98 35.30 -13.19
C LEU A 235 -6.16 36.81 -13.36
N PRO A 236 -7.01 37.28 -14.28
CA PRO A 236 -7.24 38.69 -14.47
C PRO A 236 -7.92 39.29 -13.23
N PRO A 237 -7.59 40.56 -12.91
CA PRO A 237 -8.24 41.28 -11.81
C PRO A 237 -9.74 41.43 -12.08
N GLU A 238 -10.55 41.36 -11.01
CA GLU A 238 -12.01 41.60 -11.10
C GLU A 238 -12.32 43.09 -11.25
N THR A 239 -11.45 43.97 -10.75
CA THR A 239 -11.58 45.43 -10.85
C THR A 239 -10.30 46.02 -11.43
N PRO A 240 -10.37 47.22 -12.10
CA PRO A 240 -9.20 47.88 -12.70
C PRO A 240 -8.10 48.31 -11.73
N GLU A 241 -8.39 48.30 -10.43
CA GLU A 241 -7.48 48.74 -9.36
C GLU A 241 -6.73 47.55 -8.73
N GLU A 242 -7.12 46.31 -9.03
CA GLU A 242 -6.50 45.09 -8.53
C GLU A 242 -5.34 44.66 -9.43
N GLU A 243 -4.34 44.05 -8.81
CA GLU A 243 -3.21 43.40 -9.53
C GLU A 243 -3.62 42.00 -10.00
N TRP A 244 -2.91 41.49 -11.00
CA TRP A 244 -3.09 40.12 -11.46
C TRP A 244 -2.75 39.12 -10.34
N ASP A 245 -3.68 38.19 -10.05
CA ASP A 245 -3.44 37.11 -9.11
C ASP A 245 -2.70 35.97 -9.82
N ILE A 246 -1.51 35.61 -9.33
CA ILE A 246 -0.70 34.54 -9.90
C ILE A 246 -0.77 33.32 -8.98
N ARG A 247 -1.37 32.24 -9.46
CA ARG A 247 -1.53 30.99 -8.71
C ARG A 247 -0.61 29.91 -9.26
N ALA A 248 0.02 29.18 -8.35
CA ALA A 248 0.76 27.97 -8.67
C ALA A 248 -0.21 26.83 -8.99
N LYS A 249 0.03 26.13 -10.11
CA LYS A 249 -0.68 24.90 -10.50
C LYS A 249 0.30 23.76 -10.71
N ASN A 250 -0.19 22.53 -10.58
CA ASN A 250 0.60 21.32 -10.82
C ASN A 250 1.92 21.31 -10.05
N THR A 251 1.86 21.75 -8.78
CA THR A 251 3.05 21.91 -7.94
C THR A 251 3.62 20.55 -7.55
N THR A 252 4.90 20.35 -7.83
CA THR A 252 5.67 19.20 -7.36
C THR A 252 6.70 19.70 -6.37
N TYR A 253 6.70 19.11 -5.17
CA TYR A 253 7.67 19.41 -4.12
C TYR A 253 8.80 18.38 -4.11
N PHE A 254 9.98 18.83 -3.76
CA PHE A 254 11.13 17.97 -3.47
C PHE A 254 11.87 18.51 -2.25
N CYS A 255 12.55 17.63 -1.54
CA CYS A 255 13.39 18.01 -0.40
C CYS A 255 14.66 17.17 -0.38
N ASP A 256 15.72 17.76 0.19
CA ASP A 256 17.02 17.13 0.40
C ASP A 256 17.65 17.67 1.68
N PHE A 257 18.52 16.87 2.34
CA PHE A 257 19.25 17.23 3.56
C PHE A 257 20.64 17.70 3.25
#